data_e49eea48a72ff8194f9e91776648d9da
#
_entry.id   e49eea48a72ff8194f9e91776648d9da
#
_cell.length_a   1.000
_cell.length_b   1.000
_cell.length_c   1.000
_cell.angle_alpha   90.00
_cell.angle_beta   90.00
_cell.angle_gamma   90.00
#
_symmetry.space_group_name_H-M   'P 1'
#
loop_
_entity.id
_entity.type
_entity.pdbx_description
1 polymer ?
#
loop_
_entity_poly.entity_id
_entity_poly.type
_entity_poly.pdbx_seq_one_letter_code
_entity_poly.pdbx_strand_id
1 'polypeptide(L)'
;NIQADMVNKPMPPLNPATKQPLKAEDLYPVFAEELCRQELNQTDAWIEIPEQVREMYKYYRSTPLVRAYGLEKALGTPAHIYFKNESVSPMGSHKLNSAIPQAYYCKQEGVTNVTTETGAGQWGASLAYAARLFGLEAAVYQVKISYEQKPYRRSIMQTFGAQVTPSPSMSTRAGKDILTAHPNHQGSLGTAISEAIELARTTPNCKYTLGSVLSHVTLHQTVIGLEAEKQMQMAGEYPDMVIACFGGGSNFGGIAFPFCLLYTSPSPRDS
;
A
#
# COMPACT_ATOMS: atom_id res chain seq x y z
N ASN A 1 -14.42 -1.62 5.66
CA ASN A 1 -14.25 -0.16 5.52
C ASN A 1 -14.91 0.54 6.71
N ILE A 2 -14.11 1.01 7.63
CA ILE A 2 -14.56 1.68 8.87
C ILE A 2 -15.39 2.96 8.58
N GLN A 3 -15.19 3.63 7.46
CA GLN A 3 -15.90 4.85 7.12
C GLN A 3 -17.43 4.63 6.97
N ALA A 4 -17.86 3.42 6.64
CA ALA A 4 -19.28 3.10 6.49
C ALA A 4 -20.05 3.26 7.82
N ASP A 5 -19.39 2.97 8.95
CA ASP A 5 -19.98 2.97 10.29
C ASP A 5 -19.75 4.30 11.04
N MET A 6 -19.00 5.25 10.47
CA MET A 6 -18.75 6.55 11.08
C MET A 6 -19.98 7.45 11.01
N VAL A 7 -20.37 8.04 12.16
CA VAL A 7 -21.44 9.05 12.25
C VAL A 7 -21.06 10.30 11.47
N ASN A 8 -19.84 10.79 11.66
CA ASN A 8 -19.27 11.92 10.94
C ASN A 8 -18.28 11.39 9.91
N LYS A 9 -18.71 11.28 8.68
CA LYS A 9 -17.84 10.82 7.59
C LYS A 9 -16.79 11.86 7.24
N PRO A 10 -15.55 11.45 6.92
CA PRO A 10 -14.53 12.40 6.48
C PRO A 10 -14.98 13.10 5.20
N MET A 11 -14.65 14.37 5.08
CA MET A 11 -14.89 15.09 3.82
C MET A 11 -14.09 14.43 2.69
N PRO A 12 -14.70 14.25 1.50
CA PRO A 12 -13.95 13.76 0.34
C PRO A 12 -12.83 14.75 -0.04
N PRO A 13 -11.73 14.27 -0.59
CA PRO A 13 -10.69 15.14 -1.12
C PRO A 13 -11.27 16.11 -2.15
N LEU A 14 -10.69 17.30 -2.23
CA LEU A 14 -11.14 18.30 -3.19
C LEU A 14 -10.31 18.24 -4.47
N ASN A 15 -10.97 18.37 -5.62
CA ASN A 15 -10.31 18.58 -6.89
C ASN A 15 -9.53 19.92 -6.85
N PRO A 16 -8.21 19.91 -7.07
CA PRO A 16 -7.39 21.12 -6.91
C PRO A 16 -7.77 22.26 -7.87
N ALA A 17 -8.32 21.96 -9.03
CA ALA A 17 -8.72 22.95 -10.02
C ALA A 17 -10.09 23.55 -9.73
N THR A 18 -11.08 22.73 -9.39
CA THR A 18 -12.47 23.16 -9.22
C THR A 18 -12.84 23.47 -7.75
N LYS A 19 -12.04 23.01 -6.79
CA LYS A 19 -12.33 23.06 -5.34
C LYS A 19 -13.62 22.35 -4.92
N GLN A 20 -14.18 21.53 -5.79
CA GLN A 20 -15.33 20.69 -5.52
C GLN A 20 -14.89 19.31 -5.01
N PRO A 21 -15.75 18.56 -4.30
CA PRO A 21 -15.47 17.19 -3.93
C PRO A 21 -15.02 16.35 -5.13
N LEU A 22 -13.94 15.61 -4.94
CA LEU A 22 -13.37 14.74 -5.97
C LEU A 22 -14.36 13.61 -6.30
N LYS A 23 -14.55 13.34 -7.58
CA LYS A 23 -15.31 12.18 -8.07
C LYS A 23 -14.35 11.07 -8.53
N ALA A 24 -14.85 9.85 -8.59
CA ALA A 24 -14.02 8.71 -9.03
C ALA A 24 -13.46 8.93 -10.45
N GLU A 25 -14.26 9.51 -11.33
CA GLU A 25 -13.91 9.80 -12.71
C GLU A 25 -12.73 10.78 -12.84
N ASP A 26 -12.56 11.69 -11.87
CA ASP A 26 -11.41 12.61 -11.83
C ASP A 26 -10.07 11.88 -11.65
N LEU A 27 -10.10 10.67 -11.07
CA LEU A 27 -8.94 9.85 -10.79
C LEU A 27 -8.65 8.79 -11.86
N TYR A 28 -9.61 8.47 -12.72
CA TYR A 28 -9.46 7.44 -13.78
C TYR A 28 -8.26 7.65 -14.72
N PRO A 29 -7.85 8.90 -15.05
CA PRO A 29 -6.66 9.09 -15.87
C PRO A 29 -5.36 8.60 -15.22
N VAL A 30 -5.37 8.35 -13.89
CA VAL A 30 -4.17 7.98 -13.13
C VAL A 30 -4.27 6.56 -12.56
N PHE A 31 -5.41 6.20 -11.96
CA PHE A 31 -5.63 4.91 -11.28
C PHE A 31 -6.65 4.05 -12.02
N ALA A 32 -6.63 2.75 -11.74
CA ALA A 32 -7.68 1.84 -12.17
C ALA A 32 -9.04 2.27 -11.58
N GLU A 33 -10.11 2.14 -12.37
CA GLU A 33 -11.45 2.65 -12.01
C GLU A 33 -11.97 2.07 -10.70
N GLU A 34 -11.82 0.76 -10.51
CA GLU A 34 -12.28 0.12 -9.28
C GLU A 34 -11.52 0.62 -8.04
N LEU A 35 -10.23 0.91 -8.16
CA LEU A 35 -9.45 1.52 -7.07
C LEU A 35 -9.97 2.93 -6.74
N CYS A 36 -10.39 3.68 -7.73
CA CYS A 36 -10.99 5.00 -7.53
C CYS A 36 -12.35 4.92 -6.82
N ARG A 37 -13.17 3.90 -7.16
CA ARG A 37 -14.44 3.64 -6.46
C ARG A 37 -14.18 3.27 -5.01
N GLN A 38 -13.23 2.38 -4.74
CA GLN A 38 -12.86 1.98 -3.38
C GLN A 38 -12.28 3.14 -2.56
N GLU A 39 -11.51 4.03 -3.21
CA GLU A 39 -10.93 5.22 -2.57
C GLU A 39 -11.98 6.15 -1.99
N LEU A 40 -13.07 6.36 -2.72
CA LEU A 40 -14.14 7.27 -2.35
C LEU A 40 -15.35 6.59 -1.69
N ASN A 41 -15.28 5.28 -1.48
CA ASN A 41 -16.38 4.52 -0.87
C ASN A 41 -16.47 4.78 0.62
N GLN A 42 -17.59 5.33 1.02
CA GLN A 42 -17.93 5.63 2.43
C GLN A 42 -19.21 4.92 2.90
N THR A 43 -19.74 3.98 2.10
CA THR A 43 -21.03 3.33 2.35
C THR A 43 -20.93 1.85 2.63
N ASP A 44 -20.02 1.16 1.94
CA ASP A 44 -19.92 -0.28 2.04
C ASP A 44 -18.90 -0.68 3.11
N ALA A 45 -19.38 -1.21 4.22
CA ALA A 45 -18.53 -1.69 5.33
C ALA A 45 -17.65 -2.88 4.88
N TRP A 46 -18.22 -3.75 4.06
CA TRP A 46 -17.54 -4.94 3.54
C TRP A 46 -17.42 -4.88 2.03
N ILE A 47 -16.21 -5.10 1.52
CA ILE A 47 -15.93 -5.20 0.10
C ILE A 47 -15.33 -6.59 -0.13
N GLU A 48 -15.93 -7.31 -1.05
CA GLU A 48 -15.48 -8.68 -1.36
C GLU A 48 -14.08 -8.66 -1.98
N ILE A 49 -13.22 -9.56 -1.49
CA ILE A 49 -11.93 -9.81 -2.12
C ILE A 49 -12.17 -10.73 -3.33
N PRO A 50 -11.84 -10.32 -4.56
CA PRO A 50 -12.04 -11.15 -5.74
C PRO A 50 -11.39 -12.53 -5.62
N GLU A 51 -12.02 -13.54 -6.20
CA GLU A 51 -11.53 -14.91 -6.10
C GLU A 51 -10.08 -15.06 -6.56
N GLN A 52 -9.71 -14.45 -7.67
CA GLN A 52 -8.33 -14.50 -8.19
C GLN A 52 -7.33 -13.88 -7.23
N VAL A 53 -7.71 -12.82 -6.51
CA VAL A 53 -6.87 -12.22 -5.46
C VAL A 53 -6.75 -13.16 -4.26
N ARG A 54 -7.86 -13.81 -3.85
CA ARG A 54 -7.84 -14.82 -2.78
C ARG A 54 -6.95 -16.01 -3.13
N GLU A 55 -6.98 -16.49 -4.39
CA GLU A 55 -6.08 -17.55 -4.84
C GLU A 55 -4.60 -17.16 -4.72
N MET A 56 -4.26 -15.91 -5.08
CA MET A 56 -2.87 -15.42 -4.90
C MET A 56 -2.50 -15.30 -3.42
N TYR A 57 -3.43 -14.90 -2.57
CA TYR A 57 -3.20 -14.83 -1.13
C TYR A 57 -2.91 -16.21 -0.51
N LYS A 58 -3.47 -17.30 -0.99
CA LYS A 58 -3.23 -18.67 -0.49
C LYS A 58 -1.75 -19.08 -0.52
N TYR A 59 -0.92 -18.46 -1.36
CA TYR A 59 0.51 -18.77 -1.41
C TYR A 59 1.28 -18.35 -0.16
N TYR A 60 0.77 -17.40 0.64
CA TYR A 60 1.51 -16.90 1.82
C TYR A 60 0.63 -16.50 3.01
N ARG A 61 -0.68 -16.44 2.84
CA ARG A 61 -1.64 -16.16 3.92
C ARG A 61 -2.28 -17.47 4.38
N SER A 62 -2.65 -17.54 5.66
CA SER A 62 -2.58 -16.54 6.71
C SER A 62 -1.15 -16.38 7.23
N THR A 63 -0.73 -15.12 7.49
CA THR A 63 0.58 -14.87 8.11
C THR A 63 0.53 -15.18 9.61
N PRO A 64 1.66 -15.60 10.24
CA PRO A 64 1.67 -15.99 11.65
C PRO A 64 1.36 -14.84 12.60
N LEU A 65 0.57 -15.11 13.63
CA LEU A 65 0.52 -14.34 14.88
C LEU A 65 1.39 -15.06 15.90
N VAL A 66 2.42 -14.40 16.41
CA VAL A 66 3.44 -15.02 17.25
C VAL A 66 3.51 -14.30 18.59
N ARG A 67 3.47 -15.07 19.69
CA ARG A 67 3.68 -14.50 21.03
C ARG A 67 5.17 -14.27 21.28
N ALA A 68 5.51 -13.08 21.77
CA ALA A 68 6.88 -12.63 21.94
C ALA A 68 7.41 -12.88 23.36
N TYR A 69 7.41 -14.13 23.82
CA TYR A 69 7.85 -14.52 25.19
C TYR A 69 9.22 -13.93 25.58
N GLY A 70 10.16 -13.88 24.64
CA GLY A 70 11.49 -13.30 24.89
C GLY A 70 11.43 -11.82 25.20
N LEU A 71 10.55 -11.06 24.50
CA LEU A 71 10.35 -9.64 24.72
C LEU A 71 9.62 -9.39 26.05
N GLU A 72 8.58 -10.16 26.36
CA GLU A 72 7.86 -10.11 27.64
C GLU A 72 8.82 -10.25 28.80
N LYS A 73 9.69 -11.28 28.74
CA LYS A 73 10.73 -11.52 29.74
C LYS A 73 11.75 -10.38 29.84
N ALA A 74 12.22 -9.87 28.72
CA ALA A 74 13.22 -8.78 28.69
C ALA A 74 12.67 -7.50 29.29
N LEU A 75 11.37 -7.22 29.10
CA LEU A 75 10.69 -6.05 29.65
C LEU A 75 10.22 -6.23 31.11
N GLY A 76 10.24 -7.47 31.65
CA GLY A 76 9.70 -7.78 32.96
C GLY A 76 8.22 -7.43 33.11
N THR A 77 7.45 -7.52 32.04
CA THR A 77 6.03 -7.14 32.00
C THR A 77 5.11 -8.35 32.14
N PRO A 78 3.95 -8.21 32.83
CA PRO A 78 2.90 -9.22 32.83
C PRO A 78 2.06 -9.21 31.52
N ALA A 79 2.25 -8.22 30.65
CA ALA A 79 1.49 -8.10 29.41
C ALA A 79 1.83 -9.25 28.44
N HIS A 80 0.81 -9.77 27.77
CA HIS A 80 0.99 -10.73 26.67
C HIS A 80 1.25 -9.96 25.37
N ILE A 81 2.43 -10.11 24.81
CA ILE A 81 2.86 -9.37 23.61
C ILE A 81 2.82 -10.29 22.40
N TYR A 82 2.04 -9.92 21.41
CA TYR A 82 1.95 -10.62 20.12
C TYR A 82 2.45 -9.74 18.98
N PHE A 83 3.00 -10.35 17.95
CA PHE A 83 3.28 -9.66 16.69
C PHE A 83 2.75 -10.45 15.50
N LYS A 84 2.09 -9.73 14.60
CA LYS A 84 1.63 -10.24 13.32
C LYS A 84 2.78 -10.18 12.32
N ASN A 85 3.28 -11.33 11.91
CA ASN A 85 4.51 -11.42 11.12
C ASN A 85 4.23 -11.36 9.61
N GLU A 86 4.18 -10.17 9.03
CA GLU A 86 4.03 -9.96 7.59
C GLU A 86 5.35 -10.14 6.80
N SER A 87 6.49 -10.39 7.46
CA SER A 87 7.77 -10.60 6.79
C SER A 87 7.87 -11.94 6.05
N VAL A 88 6.95 -12.87 6.35
CA VAL A 88 6.88 -14.17 5.67
C VAL A 88 6.30 -14.10 4.27
N SER A 89 5.76 -12.95 3.85
CA SER A 89 5.31 -12.76 2.48
C SER A 89 6.48 -12.90 1.50
N PRO A 90 6.24 -13.30 0.23
CA PRO A 90 7.30 -13.46 -0.77
C PRO A 90 8.22 -12.24 -0.93
N MET A 91 7.67 -11.03 -0.66
CA MET A 91 8.44 -9.77 -0.76
C MET A 91 8.92 -9.24 0.59
N GLY A 92 8.74 -10.00 1.67
CA GLY A 92 9.22 -9.65 3.01
C GLY A 92 8.51 -8.46 3.64
N SER A 93 7.29 -8.14 3.24
CA SER A 93 6.51 -7.04 3.83
C SER A 93 5.01 -7.16 3.55
N HIS A 94 4.20 -6.44 4.33
CA HIS A 94 2.74 -6.33 4.17
C HIS A 94 2.30 -5.71 2.83
N LYS A 95 3.19 -5.02 2.12
CA LYS A 95 2.83 -4.25 0.91
C LYS A 95 2.26 -5.11 -0.21
N LEU A 96 2.65 -6.39 -0.26
CA LEU A 96 2.12 -7.33 -1.25
C LEU A 96 0.60 -7.50 -1.16
N ASN A 97 0.02 -7.35 0.03
CA ASN A 97 -1.43 -7.44 0.23
C ASN A 97 -2.23 -6.38 -0.56
N SER A 98 -1.61 -5.25 -0.88
CA SER A 98 -2.24 -4.23 -1.72
C SER A 98 -1.74 -4.27 -3.18
N ALA A 99 -0.50 -4.71 -3.41
CA ALA A 99 0.04 -4.81 -4.77
C ALA A 99 -0.74 -5.82 -5.63
N ILE A 100 -1.14 -6.95 -5.05
CA ILE A 100 -1.91 -7.99 -5.76
C ILE A 100 -3.27 -7.47 -6.24
N PRO A 101 -4.16 -6.91 -5.39
CA PRO A 101 -5.44 -6.40 -5.88
C PRO A 101 -5.28 -5.20 -6.81
N GLN A 102 -4.31 -4.31 -6.61
CA GLN A 102 -4.08 -3.21 -7.56
C GLN A 102 -3.69 -3.73 -8.95
N ALA A 103 -2.76 -4.69 -9.04
CA ALA A 103 -2.39 -5.32 -10.31
C ALA A 103 -3.58 -6.09 -10.93
N TYR A 104 -4.37 -6.78 -10.11
CA TYR A 104 -5.59 -7.46 -10.56
C TYR A 104 -6.58 -6.49 -11.22
N TYR A 105 -6.93 -5.39 -10.57
CA TYR A 105 -7.89 -4.43 -11.11
C TYR A 105 -7.35 -3.74 -12.37
N CYS A 106 -6.06 -3.40 -12.42
CA CYS A 106 -5.44 -2.93 -13.66
C CYS A 106 -5.61 -3.95 -14.79
N LYS A 107 -5.36 -5.24 -14.53
CA LYS A 107 -5.52 -6.29 -15.53
C LYS A 107 -6.95 -6.43 -16.03
N GLN A 108 -7.94 -6.33 -15.13
CA GLN A 108 -9.36 -6.43 -15.49
C GLN A 108 -9.81 -5.30 -16.43
N GLU A 109 -9.19 -4.13 -16.33
CA GLU A 109 -9.46 -2.98 -17.19
C GLU A 109 -8.67 -3.00 -18.52
N GLY A 110 -7.92 -4.07 -18.80
CA GLY A 110 -7.09 -4.17 -20.01
C GLY A 110 -5.82 -3.31 -19.98
N VAL A 111 -5.42 -2.84 -18.80
CA VAL A 111 -4.14 -2.17 -18.60
C VAL A 111 -3.00 -3.14 -18.90
N THR A 112 -1.98 -2.66 -19.58
CA THR A 112 -0.78 -3.45 -19.92
C THR A 112 0.44 -3.03 -19.13
N ASN A 113 0.47 -1.78 -18.67
CA ASN A 113 1.60 -1.19 -17.98
C ASN A 113 1.18 -0.59 -16.63
N VAL A 114 1.95 -0.86 -15.59
CA VAL A 114 1.79 -0.20 -14.30
C VAL A 114 3.05 0.55 -13.93
N THR A 115 2.90 1.70 -13.31
CA THR A 115 4.00 2.51 -12.84
C THR A 115 3.85 2.88 -11.39
N THR A 116 4.96 3.10 -10.71
CA THR A 116 4.98 3.52 -9.31
C THR A 116 6.30 4.17 -8.92
N GLU A 117 6.29 4.83 -7.78
CA GLU A 117 7.49 5.21 -7.05
C GLU A 117 7.85 4.16 -5.99
N THR A 118 9.08 4.22 -5.51
CA THR A 118 9.49 3.50 -4.31
C THR A 118 10.66 4.21 -3.61
N GLY A 119 10.60 4.28 -2.29
CA GLY A 119 11.75 4.75 -1.49
C GLY A 119 12.80 3.65 -1.35
N ALA A 120 12.72 2.88 -0.26
CA ALA A 120 13.65 1.80 0.05
C ALA A 120 13.52 0.55 -0.85
N GLY A 121 12.51 0.49 -1.72
CA GLY A 121 12.30 -0.59 -2.68
C GLY A 121 11.27 -1.65 -2.29
N GLN A 122 10.68 -1.60 -1.09
CA GLN A 122 9.70 -2.62 -0.66
C GLN A 122 8.42 -2.59 -1.50
N TRP A 123 7.89 -1.39 -1.76
CA TRP A 123 6.69 -1.26 -2.57
C TRP A 123 6.97 -1.64 -4.04
N GLY A 124 8.05 -1.11 -4.62
CA GLY A 124 8.44 -1.46 -5.98
C GLY A 124 8.62 -2.97 -6.18
N ALA A 125 9.25 -3.67 -5.21
CA ALA A 125 9.39 -5.12 -5.26
C ALA A 125 8.04 -5.84 -5.19
N SER A 126 7.13 -5.38 -4.33
CA SER A 126 5.78 -5.95 -4.22
C SER A 126 4.97 -5.75 -5.50
N LEU A 127 5.05 -4.57 -6.10
CA LEU A 127 4.39 -4.31 -7.39
C LEU A 127 5.00 -5.12 -8.52
N ALA A 128 6.35 -5.19 -8.63
CA ALA A 128 7.02 -5.98 -9.66
C ALA A 128 6.58 -7.45 -9.61
N TYR A 129 6.51 -8.03 -8.42
CA TYR A 129 6.01 -9.39 -8.21
C TYR A 129 4.54 -9.52 -8.64
N ALA A 130 3.65 -8.63 -8.17
CA ALA A 130 2.24 -8.65 -8.51
C ALA A 130 1.99 -8.44 -10.02
N ALA A 131 2.69 -7.50 -10.64
CA ALA A 131 2.62 -7.26 -12.07
C ALA A 131 2.99 -8.51 -12.87
N ARG A 132 4.05 -9.21 -12.46
CA ARG A 132 4.45 -10.49 -13.08
C ARG A 132 3.38 -11.56 -12.99
N LEU A 133 2.67 -11.66 -11.84
CA LEU A 133 1.57 -12.63 -11.67
C LEU A 133 0.41 -12.40 -12.65
N PHE A 134 0.12 -11.13 -12.97
CA PHE A 134 -0.99 -10.78 -13.87
C PHE A 134 -0.55 -10.45 -15.31
N GLY A 135 0.74 -10.64 -15.64
CA GLY A 135 1.27 -10.39 -16.99
C GLY A 135 1.24 -8.90 -17.37
N LEU A 136 1.55 -8.03 -16.42
CA LEU A 136 1.69 -6.59 -16.63
C LEU A 136 3.18 -6.21 -16.67
N GLU A 137 3.51 -5.21 -17.47
CA GLU A 137 4.81 -4.55 -17.43
C GLU A 137 4.85 -3.54 -16.27
N ALA A 138 5.97 -3.48 -15.55
CA ALA A 138 6.11 -2.57 -14.41
C ALA A 138 7.28 -1.61 -14.59
N ALA A 139 7.04 -0.31 -14.40
CA ALA A 139 8.05 0.74 -14.36
C ALA A 139 8.10 1.35 -12.95
N VAL A 140 9.29 1.32 -12.33
CA VAL A 140 9.48 1.75 -10.94
C VAL A 140 10.49 2.88 -10.88
N TYR A 141 10.07 4.04 -10.36
CA TYR A 141 10.94 5.16 -10.05
C TYR A 141 11.41 5.03 -8.60
N GLN A 142 12.68 4.68 -8.41
CA GLN A 142 13.26 4.50 -7.08
C GLN A 142 14.03 5.76 -6.67
N VAL A 143 13.81 6.26 -5.46
CA VAL A 143 14.58 7.38 -4.90
C VAL A 143 16.08 7.10 -5.04
N LYS A 144 16.82 8.00 -5.69
CA LYS A 144 18.20 7.82 -6.14
C LYS A 144 19.15 7.34 -5.04
N ILE A 145 19.13 7.98 -3.88
CA ILE A 145 19.97 7.56 -2.75
C ILE A 145 19.71 6.10 -2.34
N SER A 146 18.46 5.67 -2.34
CA SER A 146 18.10 4.27 -2.02
C SER A 146 18.44 3.31 -3.16
N TYR A 147 18.33 3.75 -4.41
CA TYR A 147 18.73 2.99 -5.58
C TYR A 147 20.24 2.62 -5.53
N GLU A 148 21.06 3.57 -5.08
CA GLU A 148 22.51 3.38 -4.94
C GLU A 148 22.86 2.53 -3.71
N GLN A 149 22.23 2.80 -2.55
CA GLN A 149 22.55 2.14 -1.28
C GLN A 149 21.94 0.74 -1.12
N LYS A 150 20.89 0.41 -1.88
CA LYS A 150 20.12 -0.85 -1.73
C LYS A 150 20.05 -1.63 -3.06
N PRO A 151 21.18 -2.07 -3.62
CA PRO A 151 21.23 -2.69 -4.96
C PRO A 151 20.40 -3.99 -5.03
N TYR A 152 20.31 -4.75 -3.95
CA TYR A 152 19.54 -6.01 -3.93
C TYR A 152 18.05 -5.81 -4.15
N ARG A 153 17.47 -4.69 -3.68
CA ARG A 153 16.05 -4.37 -3.93
C ARG A 153 15.80 -4.14 -5.42
N ARG A 154 16.71 -3.45 -6.09
CA ARG A 154 16.67 -3.29 -7.55
C ARG A 154 16.76 -4.65 -8.26
N SER A 155 17.69 -5.50 -7.86
CA SER A 155 17.85 -6.83 -8.45
C SER A 155 16.58 -7.67 -8.31
N ILE A 156 15.92 -7.65 -7.17
CA ILE A 156 14.61 -8.33 -6.97
C ILE A 156 13.58 -7.80 -7.95
N MET A 157 13.40 -6.48 -8.05
CA MET A 157 12.44 -5.88 -8.99
C MET A 157 12.73 -6.30 -10.44
N GLN A 158 14.00 -6.27 -10.86
CA GLN A 158 14.41 -6.68 -12.19
C GLN A 158 14.22 -8.17 -12.45
N THR A 159 14.39 -9.03 -11.44
CA THR A 159 14.12 -10.48 -11.56
C THR A 159 12.66 -10.75 -11.91
N PHE A 160 11.74 -9.91 -11.44
CA PHE A 160 10.31 -9.99 -11.81
C PHE A 160 9.97 -9.19 -13.07
N GLY A 161 10.97 -8.69 -13.80
CA GLY A 161 10.79 -8.01 -15.09
C GLY A 161 10.52 -6.51 -15.01
N ALA A 162 10.56 -5.90 -13.82
CA ALA A 162 10.34 -4.46 -13.70
C ALA A 162 11.52 -3.64 -14.24
N GLN A 163 11.21 -2.55 -14.93
CA GLN A 163 12.16 -1.49 -15.24
C GLN A 163 12.33 -0.59 -14.02
N VAL A 164 13.56 -0.42 -13.54
CA VAL A 164 13.83 0.39 -12.34
C VAL A 164 14.72 1.56 -12.72
N THR A 165 14.18 2.77 -12.52
CA THR A 165 14.84 4.03 -12.85
C THR A 165 15.14 4.83 -11.58
N PRO A 166 16.38 5.30 -11.38
CA PRO A 166 16.68 6.21 -10.27
C PRO A 166 15.97 7.56 -10.47
N SER A 167 15.31 8.05 -9.45
CA SER A 167 14.59 9.33 -9.47
C SER A 167 15.31 10.37 -8.60
N PRO A 168 15.52 11.61 -9.13
CA PRO A 168 15.06 12.15 -10.41
C PRO A 168 15.82 11.59 -11.61
N SER A 169 15.12 11.49 -12.75
CA SER A 169 15.66 10.95 -13.99
C SER A 169 15.55 11.95 -15.15
N MET A 170 16.33 11.70 -16.21
CA MET A 170 16.22 12.46 -17.45
C MET A 170 15.14 11.91 -18.40
N SER A 171 14.37 10.89 -17.99
CA SER A 171 13.31 10.28 -18.82
C SER A 171 11.97 11.02 -18.76
N THR A 172 11.75 11.80 -17.72
CA THR A 172 10.51 12.56 -17.50
C THR A 172 10.77 14.06 -17.48
N ARG A 173 9.72 14.85 -17.70
CA ARG A 173 9.82 16.31 -17.57
C ARG A 173 10.05 16.70 -16.12
N ALA A 174 9.30 16.10 -15.17
CA ALA A 174 9.45 16.36 -13.74
C ALA A 174 10.88 16.09 -13.25
N GLY A 175 11.49 15.00 -13.67
CA GLY A 175 12.87 14.67 -13.33
C GLY A 175 13.87 15.64 -13.96
N LYS A 176 13.70 15.99 -15.25
CA LYS A 176 14.56 16.96 -15.96
C LYS A 176 14.54 18.34 -15.30
N ASP A 177 13.36 18.85 -14.96
CA ASP A 177 13.22 20.18 -14.35
C ASP A 177 13.98 20.23 -13.00
N ILE A 178 13.89 19.18 -12.19
CA ILE A 178 14.62 19.08 -10.91
C ILE A 178 16.13 18.97 -11.13
N LEU A 179 16.58 18.11 -12.05
CA LEU A 179 18.02 17.92 -12.32
C LEU A 179 18.65 19.17 -12.96
N THR A 180 17.89 19.93 -13.72
CA THR A 180 18.36 21.19 -14.28
C THR A 180 18.56 22.23 -13.19
N ALA A 181 17.63 22.33 -12.23
CA ALA A 181 17.73 23.24 -11.11
C ALA A 181 18.75 22.77 -10.04
N HIS A 182 18.84 21.47 -9.83
CA HIS A 182 19.66 20.83 -8.80
C HIS A 182 20.34 19.55 -9.33
N PRO A 183 21.49 19.66 -10.06
CA PRO A 183 22.14 18.52 -10.72
C PRO A 183 22.52 17.35 -9.79
N ASN A 184 22.79 17.65 -8.51
CA ASN A 184 23.19 16.67 -7.50
C ASN A 184 22.04 16.23 -6.59
N HIS A 185 20.78 16.44 -6.99
CA HIS A 185 19.62 16.09 -6.19
C HIS A 185 19.57 14.57 -5.93
N GLN A 186 19.45 14.18 -4.66
CA GLN A 186 19.48 12.78 -4.23
C GLN A 186 18.14 12.05 -4.37
N GLY A 187 17.13 12.74 -4.85
CA GLY A 187 15.79 12.25 -4.97
C GLY A 187 14.95 12.44 -3.70
N SER A 188 13.66 12.42 -3.90
CA SER A 188 12.65 12.38 -2.84
C SER A 188 11.48 11.51 -3.29
N LEU A 189 10.65 11.09 -2.34
CA LEU A 189 9.45 10.32 -2.69
C LEU A 189 8.51 11.17 -3.57
N GLY A 190 8.35 12.46 -3.27
CA GLY A 190 7.53 13.37 -4.06
C GLY A 190 8.00 13.50 -5.51
N THR A 191 9.31 13.57 -5.74
CA THR A 191 9.88 13.59 -7.10
C THR A 191 9.54 12.30 -7.83
N ALA A 192 9.78 11.16 -7.20
CA ALA A 192 9.53 9.85 -7.80
C ALA A 192 8.03 9.62 -8.11
N ILE A 193 7.13 10.14 -7.25
CA ILE A 193 5.67 10.15 -7.48
C ILE A 193 5.35 10.97 -8.74
N SER A 194 5.92 12.18 -8.86
CA SER A 194 5.67 13.04 -10.02
C SER A 194 6.10 12.38 -11.32
N GLU A 195 7.26 11.72 -11.35
CA GLU A 195 7.75 11.00 -12.51
C GLU A 195 6.87 9.79 -12.86
N ALA A 196 6.45 9.01 -11.85
CA ALA A 196 5.58 7.86 -12.05
C ALA A 196 4.19 8.26 -12.58
N ILE A 197 3.59 9.32 -12.03
CA ILE A 197 2.30 9.85 -12.51
C ILE A 197 2.43 10.42 -13.93
N GLU A 198 3.53 11.12 -14.24
CA GLU A 198 3.79 11.61 -15.60
C GLU A 198 3.80 10.43 -16.58
N LEU A 199 4.52 9.35 -16.26
CA LEU A 199 4.59 8.17 -17.12
C LEU A 199 3.19 7.54 -17.30
N ALA A 200 2.40 7.41 -16.22
CA ALA A 200 1.04 6.87 -16.28
C ALA A 200 0.14 7.67 -17.23
N ARG A 201 0.27 9.01 -17.22
CA ARG A 201 -0.54 9.90 -18.03
C ARG A 201 -0.10 10.02 -19.49
N THR A 202 1.15 9.73 -19.78
CA THR A 202 1.73 9.89 -21.13
C THR A 202 1.88 8.56 -21.88
N THR A 203 1.74 7.44 -21.20
CA THR A 203 1.85 6.10 -21.81
C THR A 203 0.45 5.52 -21.99
N PRO A 204 0.07 5.07 -23.20
CA PRO A 204 -1.20 4.37 -23.41
C PRO A 204 -1.32 3.11 -22.52
N ASN A 205 -2.54 2.83 -22.07
CA ASN A 205 -2.83 1.65 -21.25
C ASN A 205 -1.90 1.50 -20.02
N CYS A 206 -1.52 2.60 -19.42
CA CYS A 206 -0.69 2.65 -18.22
C CYS A 206 -1.46 3.27 -17.05
N LYS A 207 -1.33 2.67 -15.86
CA LYS A 207 -1.90 3.19 -14.62
C LYS A 207 -0.83 3.30 -13.53
N TYR A 208 -1.00 4.30 -12.69
CA TYR A 208 -0.19 4.47 -11.50
C TYR A 208 -0.75 3.65 -10.34
N THR A 209 0.13 3.10 -9.52
CA THR A 209 -0.20 2.35 -8.31
C THR A 209 0.55 2.93 -7.12
N LEU A 210 -0.04 2.86 -5.92
CA LEU A 210 0.53 3.47 -4.73
C LEU A 210 0.54 2.49 -3.54
N GLY A 211 1.64 2.46 -2.81
CA GLY A 211 1.88 1.48 -1.74
C GLY A 211 1.40 1.86 -0.35
N SER A 212 0.81 3.03 -0.17
CA SER A 212 0.25 3.53 1.10
C SER A 212 -0.57 4.80 0.87
N VAL A 213 -0.96 5.51 1.92
CA VAL A 213 -1.62 6.82 1.93
C VAL A 213 -3.11 6.76 1.58
N LEU A 214 -3.50 6.07 0.52
CA LEU A 214 -4.86 6.03 0.00
C LEU A 214 -5.77 5.06 0.77
N SER A 215 -7.06 5.38 0.80
CA SER A 215 -8.08 4.60 1.51
C SER A 215 -8.18 3.17 0.99
N HIS A 216 -8.16 2.98 -0.35
CA HIS A 216 -8.19 1.64 -0.93
C HIS A 216 -6.95 0.80 -0.55
N VAL A 217 -5.77 1.42 -0.41
CA VAL A 217 -4.58 0.71 0.07
C VAL A 217 -4.76 0.24 1.50
N THR A 218 -5.29 1.11 2.38
CA THR A 218 -5.59 0.75 3.77
C THR A 218 -6.66 -0.34 3.84
N LEU A 219 -7.70 -0.25 3.01
CA LEU A 219 -8.73 -1.28 2.88
C LEU A 219 -8.13 -2.65 2.53
N HIS A 220 -7.25 -2.72 1.53
CA HIS A 220 -6.58 -3.99 1.17
C HIS A 220 -5.73 -4.55 2.32
N GLN A 221 -5.14 -3.69 3.14
CA GLN A 221 -4.35 -4.13 4.29
C GLN A 221 -5.18 -4.66 5.46
N THR A 222 -6.50 -4.40 5.49
CA THR A 222 -7.36 -4.90 6.59
C THR A 222 -7.41 -6.42 6.69
N VAL A 223 -7.00 -7.16 5.67
CA VAL A 223 -6.80 -8.61 5.72
C VAL A 223 -5.87 -9.03 6.87
N ILE A 224 -4.92 -8.17 7.24
CA ILE A 224 -3.97 -8.39 8.35
C ILE A 224 -4.73 -8.46 9.68
N GLY A 225 -5.54 -7.45 9.96
CA GLY A 225 -6.30 -7.36 11.22
C GLY A 225 -7.45 -8.37 11.29
N LEU A 226 -8.11 -8.66 10.16
CA LEU A 226 -9.15 -9.70 10.09
C LEU A 226 -8.61 -11.10 10.41
N GLU A 227 -7.39 -11.40 9.96
CA GLU A 227 -6.71 -12.64 10.36
C GLU A 227 -6.25 -12.59 11.82
N ALA A 228 -5.64 -11.47 12.23
CA ALA A 228 -5.13 -11.31 13.59
C ALA A 228 -6.26 -11.47 14.63
N GLU A 229 -7.45 -10.91 14.37
CA GLU A 229 -8.63 -11.07 15.21
C GLU A 229 -8.98 -12.56 15.41
N LYS A 230 -9.09 -13.33 14.31
CA LYS A 230 -9.38 -14.76 14.38
C LYS A 230 -8.28 -15.54 15.11
N GLN A 231 -7.02 -15.18 14.88
CA GLN A 231 -5.89 -15.81 15.54
C GLN A 231 -5.84 -15.51 17.05
N MET A 232 -6.22 -14.28 17.46
CA MET A 232 -6.37 -13.93 18.88
C MET A 232 -7.52 -14.70 19.54
N GLN A 233 -8.66 -14.85 18.85
CA GLN A 233 -9.76 -15.69 19.31
C GLN A 233 -9.33 -17.16 19.51
N MET A 234 -8.54 -17.71 18.57
CA MET A 234 -7.98 -19.06 18.71
C MET A 234 -7.01 -19.20 19.90
N ALA A 235 -6.31 -18.13 20.23
CA ALA A 235 -5.46 -18.08 21.43
C ALA A 235 -6.25 -17.89 22.74
N GLY A 236 -7.55 -17.65 22.66
CA GLY A 236 -8.41 -17.35 23.83
C GLY A 236 -8.15 -15.98 24.43
N GLU A 237 -7.60 -15.05 23.65
CA GLU A 237 -7.22 -13.71 24.09
C GLU A 237 -7.82 -12.64 23.17
N TYR A 238 -7.82 -11.40 23.65
CA TYR A 238 -8.21 -10.21 22.88
C TYR A 238 -7.24 -9.07 23.22
N PRO A 239 -6.76 -8.27 22.24
CA PRO A 239 -5.79 -7.22 22.52
C PRO A 239 -6.41 -6.01 23.20
N ASP A 240 -5.84 -5.55 24.31
CA ASP A 240 -6.17 -4.26 24.93
C ASP A 240 -5.54 -3.09 24.17
N MET A 241 -4.48 -3.35 23.40
CA MET A 241 -3.74 -2.34 22.67
C MET A 241 -3.19 -2.89 21.35
N VAL A 242 -3.33 -2.11 20.29
CA VAL A 242 -2.74 -2.38 18.98
C VAL A 242 -1.68 -1.32 18.68
N ILE A 243 -0.45 -1.77 18.41
CA ILE A 243 0.69 -0.91 18.09
C ILE A 243 1.19 -1.25 16.69
N ALA A 244 1.35 -0.24 15.83
CA ALA A 244 1.88 -0.44 14.49
C ALA A 244 2.57 0.82 13.96
N CYS A 245 3.36 0.67 12.88
CA CYS A 245 4.01 1.77 12.21
C CYS A 245 2.98 2.68 11.52
N PHE A 246 3.14 3.99 11.67
CA PHE A 246 2.33 4.99 11.01
C PHE A 246 3.20 5.90 10.13
N GLY A 247 3.49 5.44 8.90
CA GLY A 247 4.07 6.26 7.84
C GLY A 247 2.95 6.88 7.00
N GLY A 248 2.58 6.23 5.89
CA GLY A 248 1.38 6.59 5.11
C GLY A 248 0.06 6.05 5.66
N GLY A 249 0.04 5.41 6.84
CA GLY A 249 -1.16 4.95 7.53
C GLY A 249 -1.61 3.51 7.24
N SER A 250 -1.27 2.93 6.09
CA SER A 250 -1.82 1.64 5.67
C SER A 250 -1.37 0.45 6.54
N ASN A 251 -0.18 0.50 7.14
CA ASN A 251 0.27 -0.53 8.08
C ASN A 251 -0.60 -0.52 9.35
N PHE A 252 -0.73 0.66 9.97
CA PHE A 252 -1.55 0.83 11.17
C PHE A 252 -3.01 0.51 10.89
N GLY A 253 -3.63 1.13 9.88
CA GLY A 253 -5.05 0.93 9.56
C GLY A 253 -5.34 -0.53 9.19
N GLY A 254 -4.43 -1.20 8.51
CA GLY A 254 -4.57 -2.61 8.14
C GLY A 254 -4.71 -3.56 9.32
N ILE A 255 -3.95 -3.33 10.39
CA ILE A 255 -4.05 -4.18 11.60
C ILE A 255 -5.10 -3.65 12.59
N ALA A 256 -5.23 -2.33 12.77
CA ALA A 256 -6.05 -1.76 13.84
C ALA A 256 -7.54 -1.65 13.51
N PHE A 257 -7.90 -1.28 12.27
CA PHE A 257 -9.28 -1.00 11.92
C PHE A 257 -10.25 -2.18 12.07
N PRO A 258 -9.90 -3.44 11.76
CA PRO A 258 -10.77 -4.58 12.06
C PRO A 258 -11.14 -4.68 13.55
N PHE A 259 -10.20 -4.43 14.45
CA PHE A 259 -10.48 -4.42 15.88
C PHE A 259 -11.39 -3.23 16.31
N CYS A 260 -11.30 -2.10 15.60
CA CYS A 260 -12.17 -0.94 15.88
C CYS A 260 -13.65 -1.18 15.51
N LEU A 261 -13.95 -2.13 14.61
CA LEU A 261 -15.35 -2.49 14.29
C LEU A 261 -16.07 -3.15 15.47
N LEU A 262 -15.33 -3.73 16.41
CA LEU A 262 -15.87 -4.38 17.59
C LEU A 262 -15.88 -3.46 18.82
N TYR A 263 -15.05 -2.42 18.82
CA TYR A 263 -14.91 -1.47 19.94
C TYR A 263 -14.72 -0.05 19.38
N THR A 264 -15.70 0.81 19.65
CA THR A 264 -15.53 2.26 19.55
C THR A 264 -14.69 2.72 20.73
N SER A 265 -13.37 2.61 20.63
CA SER A 265 -12.50 3.25 21.62
C SER A 265 -12.38 4.73 21.26
N PRO A 266 -12.67 5.66 22.19
CA PRO A 266 -12.42 7.07 21.95
C PRO A 266 -10.93 7.28 21.67
N SER A 267 -10.64 8.03 20.64
CA SER A 267 -9.27 8.47 20.37
C SER A 267 -8.75 9.30 21.56
N PRO A 268 -7.46 9.22 21.95
CA PRO A 268 -6.90 10.11 22.96
C PRO A 268 -7.07 11.60 22.65
N ARG A 269 -7.51 11.95 21.44
CA ARG A 269 -7.84 13.34 21.07
C ARG A 269 -9.30 13.73 21.38
N ASP A 270 -10.12 12.77 21.78
CA ASP A 270 -11.54 12.97 22.09
C ASP A 270 -11.79 13.00 23.61
N SER A 271 -10.71 12.97 24.42
CA SER A 271 -10.72 13.07 25.89
C SER A 271 -10.19 14.41 26.36
#